data_eaa91357389f4562336cdf519a2f8dbb
#
_entry.id   eaa91357389f4562336cdf519a2f8dbb
#
_cell.length_a   1.000
_cell.length_b   1.000
_cell.length_c   1.000
_cell.angle_alpha   90.00
_cell.angle_beta   90.00
_cell.angle_gamma   90.00
#
_symmetry.space_group_name_H-M   'P 1'
#
loop_
_entity.id
_entity.type
_entity.pdbx_description
1 polymer ?
#
loop_
_entity_poly.entity_id
_entity_poly.type
_entity_poly.pdbx_seq_one_letter_code
_entity_poly.pdbx_strand_id
1 'polypeptide(L)'
;MNPRHIAQSIIRFGSTLLAHTRGWQSRLEPHLDSDRKWIILILLLATLLRFPMLQYPAETVFDEPIYSDFAMLSLQAHPFFDIHPPLARILFTEIVARTDYDPSTATIITTPDFAPHAFLDFPYIPLRTTVAFFGTLLPLLLYGISRLLGATPRWAGLVALFVVIDPAFIVYSRAILPDTILLAVEMGALLAALAAVQSETTRGKVGFALLAALALGAAVSIKWIALSIVGVVGLLYLFHRRWKTILATGVVMAGVYVFVFASFVLYFPNGGKADPVLLTYDVPYVTALEFPADPTWGTAVRFLPELHRTMWRANTDPETSARLPETPTALSWPVAKVSMLGWWSGVEQSIMLKGNTLLYPVTFFLFLFEIGWIIARYRTTKHWPVGIMETTLVIGYFGNYLPFFLIERSMFLYHYFSAFLLLLLLIPFVVPRVIACLAQVTRDELFAKVFALVVVLLVLIDVLRAAPQIYGF
;
A
#
# COMPACT_ATOMS: atom_id res chain seq x y z
N MET A 1 17.35 -12.37 52.15
CA MET A 1 18.35 -11.72 51.27
C MET A 1 18.21 -10.24 51.41
N ASN A 2 19.31 -9.53 51.59
CA ASN A 2 19.32 -8.08 51.84
C ASN A 2 18.95 -7.33 50.52
N PRO A 3 17.91 -6.46 50.48
CA PRO A 3 17.50 -5.74 49.27
C PRO A 3 18.63 -4.94 48.60
N ARG A 4 19.63 -4.49 49.40
CA ARG A 4 20.82 -3.78 48.86
C ARG A 4 21.73 -4.68 47.99
N HIS A 5 21.81 -5.99 48.28
CA HIS A 5 22.59 -6.96 47.48
C HIS A 5 21.91 -7.27 46.16
N ILE A 6 20.57 -7.31 46.12
CA ILE A 6 19.81 -7.53 44.87
C ILE A 6 19.96 -6.31 43.96
N ALA A 7 19.84 -5.09 44.49
CA ALA A 7 20.02 -3.87 43.73
C ALA A 7 21.45 -3.74 43.14
N GLN A 8 22.49 -4.07 43.93
CA GLN A 8 23.86 -4.07 43.45
C GLN A 8 24.15 -5.13 42.39
N SER A 9 23.51 -6.32 42.48
CA SER A 9 23.62 -7.36 41.44
C SER A 9 22.93 -6.95 40.12
N ILE A 10 21.78 -6.29 40.20
CA ILE A 10 21.06 -5.78 39.03
C ILE A 10 21.88 -4.67 38.38
N ILE A 11 22.46 -3.78 39.14
CA ILE A 11 23.31 -2.66 38.60
C ILE A 11 24.60 -3.24 37.96
N ARG A 12 25.24 -4.25 38.56
CA ARG A 12 26.41 -4.91 37.95
C ARG A 12 26.04 -5.68 36.69
N PHE A 13 24.93 -6.39 36.67
CA PHE A 13 24.44 -7.08 35.48
C PHE A 13 24.13 -6.09 34.39
N GLY A 14 23.44 -5.00 34.70
CA GLY A 14 23.17 -3.89 33.77
C GLY A 14 24.44 -3.25 33.18
N SER A 15 25.47 -3.01 34.04
CA SER A 15 26.73 -2.43 33.59
C SER A 15 27.58 -3.38 32.72
N THR A 16 27.52 -4.68 32.97
CA THR A 16 28.18 -5.70 32.16
C THR A 16 27.47 -5.88 30.81
N LEU A 17 26.15 -5.87 30.82
CA LEU A 17 25.34 -5.85 29.58
C LEU A 17 25.63 -4.61 28.72
N LEU A 18 25.77 -3.46 29.36
CA LEU A 18 26.15 -2.17 28.73
C LEU A 18 27.53 -2.18 28.08
N ALA A 19 28.53 -2.76 28.75
CA ALA A 19 29.88 -2.87 28.19
C ALA A 19 29.88 -3.78 26.94
N HIS A 20 29.13 -4.88 26.98
CA HIS A 20 28.93 -5.77 25.82
C HIS A 20 28.17 -5.06 24.69
N THR A 21 27.08 -4.36 24.99
CA THR A 21 26.30 -3.62 23.95
C THR A 21 27.10 -2.51 23.28
N ARG A 22 27.94 -1.78 24.01
CA ARG A 22 28.84 -0.78 23.42
C ARG A 22 29.85 -1.39 22.45
N GLY A 23 30.42 -2.54 22.77
CA GLY A 23 31.34 -3.27 21.89
C GLY A 23 30.65 -3.80 20.62
N TRP A 24 29.38 -4.18 20.72
CA TRP A 24 28.55 -4.57 19.58
C TRP A 24 28.10 -3.37 18.74
N GLN A 25 27.74 -2.26 19.38
CA GLN A 25 27.38 -1.03 18.68
C GLN A 25 28.51 -0.53 17.78
N SER A 26 29.74 -0.43 18.30
CA SER A 26 30.89 0.03 17.50
C SER A 26 31.23 -0.89 16.32
N ARG A 27 30.91 -2.19 16.40
CA ARG A 27 31.11 -3.13 15.30
C ARG A 27 29.97 -3.09 14.26
N LEU A 28 28.72 -2.84 14.70
CA LEU A 28 27.54 -2.80 13.83
C LEU A 28 27.34 -1.44 13.17
N GLU A 29 27.76 -0.34 13.82
CA GLU A 29 27.58 1.02 13.30
C GLU A 29 28.03 1.21 11.86
N PRO A 30 29.24 0.78 11.42
CA PRO A 30 29.68 0.96 10.03
C PRO A 30 28.84 0.14 9.02
N HIS A 31 28.16 -0.89 9.50
CA HIS A 31 27.29 -1.73 8.65
C HIS A 31 25.88 -1.14 8.52
N LEU A 32 25.38 -0.53 9.59
CA LEU A 32 24.04 0.09 9.60
C LEU A 32 24.00 1.45 8.88
N ASP A 33 25.13 2.08 8.64
CA ASP A 33 25.23 3.35 7.90
C ASP A 33 25.51 3.20 6.40
N SER A 34 25.41 1.98 5.87
CA SER A 34 25.62 1.69 4.46
C SER A 34 24.30 1.49 3.71
N ASP A 35 23.94 2.41 2.81
CA ASP A 35 22.79 2.29 1.92
C ASP A 35 22.82 0.96 1.13
N ARG A 36 23.98 0.58 0.59
CA ARG A 36 24.13 -0.66 -0.19
C ARG A 36 23.73 -1.91 0.61
N LYS A 37 24.13 -1.99 1.88
CA LYS A 37 23.82 -3.15 2.73
C LYS A 37 22.33 -3.22 3.05
N TRP A 38 21.70 -2.07 3.31
CA TRP A 38 20.25 -2.02 3.52
C TRP A 38 19.46 -2.42 2.29
N ILE A 39 19.83 -1.90 1.12
CA ILE A 39 19.17 -2.25 -0.15
C ILE A 39 19.25 -3.76 -0.41
N ILE A 40 20.45 -4.37 -0.22
CA ILE A 40 20.63 -5.82 -0.39
C ILE A 40 19.78 -6.59 0.64
N LEU A 41 19.79 -6.19 1.92
CA LEU A 41 19.02 -6.86 2.97
C LEU A 41 17.51 -6.78 2.70
N ILE A 42 17.00 -5.59 2.36
CA ILE A 42 15.59 -5.36 2.05
C ILE A 42 15.18 -6.21 0.85
N LEU A 43 15.96 -6.19 -0.23
CA LEU A 43 15.69 -6.96 -1.44
C LEU A 43 15.67 -8.47 -1.14
N LEU A 44 16.67 -8.97 -0.41
CA LEU A 44 16.76 -10.38 -0.04
C LEU A 44 15.55 -10.81 0.79
N LEU A 45 15.25 -10.11 1.88
CA LEU A 45 14.15 -10.46 2.78
C LEU A 45 12.78 -10.30 2.09
N ALA A 46 12.58 -9.23 1.32
CA ALA A 46 11.34 -9.03 0.60
C ALA A 46 11.09 -10.15 -0.43
N THR A 47 12.13 -10.58 -1.14
CA THR A 47 12.05 -11.70 -2.09
C THR A 47 11.76 -13.01 -1.37
N LEU A 48 12.49 -13.31 -0.28
CA LEU A 48 12.30 -14.54 0.50
C LEU A 48 10.91 -14.68 1.12
N LEU A 49 10.26 -13.56 1.45
CA LEU A 49 8.93 -13.59 2.06
C LEU A 49 7.78 -13.58 1.03
N ARG A 50 8.03 -13.18 -0.23
CA ARG A 50 6.96 -12.99 -1.21
C ARG A 50 6.93 -14.01 -2.33
N PHE A 51 8.09 -14.48 -2.79
CA PHE A 51 8.16 -15.38 -3.96
C PHE A 51 8.02 -16.88 -3.66
N PRO A 52 8.52 -17.42 -2.53
CA PRO A 52 8.37 -18.86 -2.29
C PRO A 52 6.91 -19.29 -2.22
N MET A 53 6.59 -20.45 -2.78
CA MET A 53 5.27 -21.09 -2.71
C MET A 53 4.13 -20.25 -3.30
N LEU A 54 4.36 -19.48 -4.36
CA LEU A 54 3.29 -18.73 -5.05
C LEU A 54 2.25 -19.64 -5.71
N GLN A 55 2.59 -20.90 -5.97
CA GLN A 55 1.66 -21.91 -6.45
C GLN A 55 0.67 -22.40 -5.37
N TYR A 56 0.91 -22.09 -4.09
CA TYR A 56 0.05 -22.51 -3.00
C TYR A 56 -0.67 -21.31 -2.34
N PRO A 57 -1.98 -21.45 -2.07
CA PRO A 57 -2.87 -22.53 -2.51
C PRO A 57 -3.09 -22.47 -4.03
N ALA A 58 -3.40 -23.63 -4.66
CA ALA A 58 -3.82 -23.70 -6.06
C ALA A 58 -5.31 -23.33 -6.23
N GLU A 59 -5.82 -22.57 -5.30
CA GLU A 59 -7.17 -22.04 -5.19
C GLU A 59 -7.14 -20.52 -5.03
N THR A 60 -8.25 -19.89 -5.30
CA THR A 60 -8.38 -18.44 -5.23
C THR A 60 -8.31 -17.92 -3.79
N VAL A 61 -7.62 -16.81 -3.60
CA VAL A 61 -7.48 -16.09 -2.34
C VAL A 61 -8.20 -14.76 -2.45
N PHE A 62 -9.22 -14.53 -1.62
CA PHE A 62 -9.97 -13.28 -1.56
C PHE A 62 -10.59 -12.90 -2.92
N ASP A 63 -10.28 -11.72 -3.48
CA ASP A 63 -10.84 -11.20 -4.74
C ASP A 63 -10.11 -11.75 -6.00
N GLU A 64 -9.21 -12.73 -5.87
CA GLU A 64 -8.52 -13.30 -7.05
C GLU A 64 -9.46 -13.83 -8.12
N PRO A 65 -10.63 -14.48 -7.80
CA PRO A 65 -11.54 -14.94 -8.85
C PRO A 65 -12.01 -13.79 -9.74
N ILE A 66 -12.35 -12.64 -9.16
CA ILE A 66 -12.85 -11.46 -9.90
C ILE A 66 -11.83 -10.97 -10.91
N TYR A 67 -10.56 -10.81 -10.50
CA TYR A 67 -9.49 -10.34 -11.39
C TYR A 67 -9.10 -11.37 -12.43
N SER A 68 -9.23 -12.66 -12.12
CA SER A 68 -9.05 -13.75 -13.06
C SER A 68 -10.13 -13.74 -14.15
N ASP A 69 -11.39 -13.59 -13.74
CA ASP A 69 -12.52 -13.50 -14.66
C ASP A 69 -12.45 -12.26 -15.56
N PHE A 70 -12.02 -11.12 -15.04
CA PHE A 70 -11.80 -9.92 -15.85
C PHE A 70 -10.72 -10.12 -16.92
N ALA A 71 -9.63 -10.82 -16.59
CA ALA A 71 -8.59 -11.13 -17.57
C ALA A 71 -9.12 -12.08 -18.66
N MET A 72 -9.86 -13.11 -18.26
CA MET A 72 -10.49 -14.07 -19.16
C MET A 72 -11.51 -13.41 -20.10
N LEU A 73 -12.46 -12.64 -19.56
CA LEU A 73 -13.48 -11.94 -20.35
C LEU A 73 -12.84 -10.93 -21.33
N SER A 74 -11.78 -10.24 -20.93
CA SER A 74 -11.02 -9.37 -21.82
C SER A 74 -10.43 -10.13 -23.00
N LEU A 75 -9.86 -11.33 -22.77
CA LEU A 75 -9.29 -12.18 -23.83
C LEU A 75 -10.38 -12.76 -24.76
N GLN A 76 -11.59 -12.98 -24.24
CA GLN A 76 -12.75 -13.38 -25.03
C GLN A 76 -13.39 -12.20 -25.77
N ALA A 77 -12.87 -10.99 -25.63
CA ALA A 77 -13.46 -9.74 -26.14
C ALA A 77 -14.92 -9.55 -25.66
N HIS A 78 -15.26 -10.07 -24.46
CA HIS A 78 -16.57 -9.97 -23.86
C HIS A 78 -16.62 -8.77 -22.90
N PRO A 79 -17.46 -7.73 -23.15
CA PRO A 79 -17.55 -6.55 -22.31
C PRO A 79 -18.03 -6.89 -20.90
N PHE A 80 -17.45 -6.28 -19.89
CA PHE A 80 -17.83 -6.42 -18.49
C PHE A 80 -17.75 -5.08 -17.74
N PHE A 81 -18.42 -5.05 -16.58
CA PHE A 81 -18.42 -3.88 -15.71
C PHE A 81 -17.50 -4.09 -14.50
N ASP A 82 -16.75 -3.06 -14.14
CA ASP A 82 -16.07 -2.94 -12.84
C ASP A 82 -16.15 -1.49 -12.35
N ILE A 83 -16.24 -1.34 -11.03
CA ILE A 83 -16.26 -0.03 -10.33
C ILE A 83 -14.90 0.65 -10.27
N HIS A 84 -13.83 -0.04 -10.63
CA HIS A 84 -12.46 0.48 -10.58
C HIS A 84 -11.93 0.83 -11.99
N PRO A 85 -11.00 1.80 -12.10
CA PRO A 85 -10.25 2.07 -13.33
C PRO A 85 -9.48 0.85 -13.86
N PRO A 86 -9.23 0.73 -15.19
CA PRO A 86 -8.90 -0.55 -15.82
C PRO A 86 -7.41 -0.96 -15.86
N LEU A 87 -6.45 -0.12 -15.44
CA LEU A 87 -5.03 -0.38 -15.73
C LEU A 87 -4.52 -1.70 -15.16
N ALA A 88 -4.90 -2.07 -13.95
CA ALA A 88 -4.44 -3.34 -13.37
C ALA A 88 -5.03 -4.55 -14.12
N ARG A 89 -6.29 -4.46 -14.57
CA ARG A 89 -6.93 -5.51 -15.39
C ARG A 89 -6.26 -5.65 -16.74
N ILE A 90 -5.97 -4.53 -17.41
CA ILE A 90 -5.20 -4.54 -18.66
C ILE A 90 -3.87 -5.24 -18.44
N LEU A 91 -3.14 -4.92 -17.35
CA LEU A 91 -1.88 -5.57 -17.03
C LEU A 91 -2.07 -7.10 -16.83
N PHE A 92 -3.08 -7.52 -16.08
CA PHE A 92 -3.34 -8.94 -15.86
C PHE A 92 -3.73 -9.65 -17.15
N THR A 93 -4.60 -9.06 -17.97
CA THR A 93 -4.97 -9.58 -19.30
C THR A 93 -3.74 -9.77 -20.18
N GLU A 94 -2.85 -8.76 -20.23
CA GLU A 94 -1.64 -8.81 -21.04
C GLU A 94 -0.63 -9.85 -20.56
N ILE A 95 -0.62 -10.18 -19.29
CA ILE A 95 0.21 -11.27 -18.74
C ILE A 95 -0.37 -12.62 -19.16
N VAL A 96 -1.68 -12.84 -18.99
CA VAL A 96 -2.35 -14.09 -19.39
C VAL A 96 -2.25 -14.30 -20.89
N ALA A 97 -2.41 -13.26 -21.72
CA ALA A 97 -2.26 -13.31 -23.17
C ALA A 97 -0.89 -13.80 -23.67
N ARG A 98 0.14 -13.77 -22.82
CA ARG A 98 1.50 -14.26 -23.13
C ARG A 98 1.76 -15.68 -22.64
N THR A 99 0.75 -16.35 -22.13
CA THR A 99 0.79 -17.78 -21.74
C THR A 99 0.09 -18.64 -22.83
N ASP A 100 0.18 -19.95 -22.70
CA ASP A 100 -0.50 -20.90 -23.61
C ASP A 100 -1.98 -21.12 -23.20
N TYR A 101 -2.57 -20.21 -22.41
CA TYR A 101 -3.95 -20.32 -21.94
C TYR A 101 -4.94 -20.09 -23.09
N ASP A 102 -5.88 -21.03 -23.26
CA ASP A 102 -6.99 -20.90 -24.20
C ASP A 102 -8.24 -20.36 -23.52
N PRO A 103 -8.59 -19.08 -23.71
CA PRO A 103 -9.77 -18.50 -23.09
C PRO A 103 -11.09 -19.03 -23.66
N SER A 104 -11.11 -19.74 -24.81
CA SER A 104 -12.34 -20.21 -25.46
C SER A 104 -13.07 -21.31 -24.68
N THR A 105 -12.32 -22.05 -23.84
CA THR A 105 -12.84 -23.14 -23.00
C THR A 105 -13.07 -22.72 -21.54
N ALA A 106 -12.78 -21.48 -21.22
CA ALA A 106 -12.78 -20.96 -19.86
C ALA A 106 -14.20 -20.72 -19.32
N THR A 107 -14.37 -21.00 -18.04
CA THR A 107 -15.59 -20.71 -17.28
C THR A 107 -15.30 -19.68 -16.18
N ILE A 108 -16.31 -18.88 -15.84
CA ILE A 108 -16.24 -17.91 -14.74
C ILE A 108 -15.92 -18.65 -13.43
N ILE A 109 -14.92 -18.13 -12.70
CA ILE A 109 -14.45 -18.68 -11.43
C ILE A 109 -15.17 -18.03 -10.24
N THR A 110 -15.64 -16.78 -10.40
CA THR A 110 -16.34 -16.05 -9.35
C THR A 110 -17.68 -16.69 -9.05
N THR A 111 -17.91 -17.01 -7.78
CA THR A 111 -19.18 -17.52 -7.28
C THR A 111 -19.81 -16.57 -6.26
N PRO A 112 -21.14 -16.62 -6.05
CA PRO A 112 -21.83 -15.70 -5.14
C PRO A 112 -21.38 -15.77 -3.68
N ASP A 113 -20.85 -16.92 -3.25
CA ASP A 113 -20.40 -17.17 -1.88
C ASP A 113 -18.95 -16.80 -1.61
N PHE A 114 -18.20 -16.36 -2.65
CA PHE A 114 -16.77 -16.05 -2.56
C PHE A 114 -15.93 -17.19 -1.93
N ALA A 115 -16.38 -18.43 -2.03
CA ALA A 115 -15.62 -19.59 -1.57
C ALA A 115 -14.31 -19.73 -2.37
N PRO A 116 -13.26 -20.33 -1.79
CA PRO A 116 -12.07 -20.66 -2.56
C PRO A 116 -12.36 -21.66 -3.67
N HIS A 117 -11.91 -21.36 -4.89
CA HIS A 117 -12.08 -22.21 -6.07
C HIS A 117 -10.74 -22.54 -6.70
N ALA A 118 -10.60 -23.77 -7.19
CA ALA A 118 -9.41 -24.17 -7.94
C ALA A 118 -9.28 -23.35 -9.23
N PHE A 119 -8.06 -22.89 -9.53
CA PHE A 119 -7.78 -22.15 -10.76
C PHE A 119 -7.86 -23.00 -12.03
N LEU A 120 -7.86 -24.35 -11.87
CA LEU A 120 -7.80 -25.29 -13.01
C LEU A 120 -6.63 -24.93 -13.95
N ASP A 121 -6.92 -24.67 -15.22
CA ASP A 121 -5.92 -24.35 -16.24
C ASP A 121 -5.57 -22.84 -16.29
N PHE A 122 -6.22 -21.99 -15.46
CA PHE A 122 -5.95 -20.55 -15.45
C PHE A 122 -4.54 -20.26 -14.96
N PRO A 123 -3.74 -19.44 -15.67
CA PRO A 123 -2.32 -19.21 -15.38
C PRO A 123 -2.10 -18.19 -14.25
N TYR A 124 -2.51 -18.52 -13.04
CA TYR A 124 -2.45 -17.63 -11.87
C TYR A 124 -1.02 -17.35 -11.37
N ILE A 125 -0.06 -18.27 -11.61
CA ILE A 125 1.33 -18.13 -11.10
C ILE A 125 2.03 -16.89 -11.70
N PRO A 126 2.02 -16.63 -13.02
CA PRO A 126 2.58 -15.40 -13.59
C PRO A 126 1.97 -14.12 -13.01
N LEU A 127 0.67 -14.13 -12.72
CA LEU A 127 -0.03 -12.99 -12.13
C LEU A 127 0.42 -12.76 -10.68
N ARG A 128 0.43 -13.80 -9.84
CA ARG A 128 0.97 -13.73 -8.46
C ARG A 128 2.44 -13.31 -8.44
N THR A 129 3.24 -13.81 -9.39
CA THR A 129 4.65 -13.41 -9.55
C THR A 129 4.79 -11.93 -9.84
N THR A 130 3.94 -11.37 -10.69
CA THR A 130 3.93 -9.94 -11.00
C THR A 130 3.57 -9.12 -9.77
N VAL A 131 2.55 -9.50 -9.02
CA VAL A 131 2.17 -8.80 -7.78
C VAL A 131 3.30 -8.90 -6.74
N ALA A 132 3.94 -10.08 -6.59
CA ALA A 132 5.08 -10.27 -5.69
C ALA A 132 6.28 -9.39 -6.06
N PHE A 133 6.53 -9.16 -7.35
CA PHE A 133 7.55 -8.23 -7.83
C PHE A 133 7.27 -6.80 -7.33
N PHE A 134 6.06 -6.28 -7.53
CA PHE A 134 5.69 -4.95 -7.03
C PHE A 134 5.75 -4.88 -5.51
N GLY A 135 5.33 -5.94 -4.80
CA GLY A 135 5.46 -6.06 -3.35
C GLY A 135 6.90 -6.05 -2.85
N THR A 136 7.85 -6.54 -3.66
CA THR A 136 9.28 -6.49 -3.35
C THR A 136 9.87 -5.10 -3.62
N LEU A 137 9.35 -4.37 -4.61
CA LEU A 137 9.76 -2.99 -4.88
C LEU A 137 9.27 -2.01 -3.81
N LEU A 138 8.10 -2.23 -3.23
CA LEU A 138 7.46 -1.30 -2.30
C LEU A 138 8.37 -0.90 -1.12
N PRO A 139 8.99 -1.81 -0.35
CA PRO A 139 9.90 -1.43 0.73
C PRO A 139 11.16 -0.70 0.24
N LEU A 140 11.65 -0.98 -0.97
CA LEU A 140 12.78 -0.23 -1.57
C LEU A 140 12.39 1.21 -1.90
N LEU A 141 11.16 1.43 -2.36
CA LEU A 141 10.61 2.77 -2.60
C LEU A 141 10.50 3.55 -1.29
N LEU A 142 10.00 2.92 -0.21
CA LEU A 142 9.94 3.53 1.12
C LEU A 142 11.33 3.86 1.66
N TYR A 143 12.31 2.98 1.44
CA TYR A 143 13.72 3.27 1.75
C TYR A 143 14.19 4.54 1.04
N GLY A 144 14.02 4.60 -0.28
CA GLY A 144 14.41 5.75 -1.10
C GLY A 144 13.71 7.04 -0.68
N ILE A 145 12.40 7.00 -0.43
CA ILE A 145 11.63 8.15 0.07
C ILE A 145 12.21 8.61 1.42
N SER A 146 12.41 7.70 2.38
CA SER A 146 12.97 8.03 3.70
C SER A 146 14.34 8.70 3.58
N ARG A 147 15.19 8.23 2.65
CA ARG A 147 16.50 8.85 2.38
C ARG A 147 16.36 10.27 1.82
N LEU A 148 15.44 10.51 0.87
CA LEU A 148 15.14 11.85 0.37
C LEU A 148 14.50 12.76 1.43
N LEU A 149 13.81 12.21 2.40
CA LEU A 149 13.30 12.96 3.56
C LEU A 149 14.40 13.31 4.57
N GLY A 150 15.65 12.88 4.35
CA GLY A 150 16.80 13.18 5.21
C GLY A 150 17.07 12.15 6.31
N ALA A 151 16.34 11.01 6.30
CA ALA A 151 16.61 9.94 7.26
C ALA A 151 18.00 9.31 7.05
N THR A 152 18.66 8.92 8.14
CA THR A 152 19.90 8.12 8.03
C THR A 152 19.59 6.73 7.46
N PRO A 153 20.59 6.00 6.90
CA PRO A 153 20.37 4.64 6.38
C PRO A 153 19.70 3.71 7.39
N ARG A 154 20.00 3.83 8.68
CA ARG A 154 19.38 3.03 9.75
C ARG A 154 17.88 3.27 9.87
N TRP A 155 17.46 4.53 9.90
CA TRP A 155 16.05 4.89 10.00
C TRP A 155 15.27 4.51 8.72
N ALA A 156 15.86 4.78 7.55
CA ALA A 156 15.28 4.38 6.28
C ALA A 156 15.15 2.84 6.18
N GLY A 157 16.18 2.11 6.63
CA GLY A 157 16.17 0.65 6.72
C GLY A 157 15.08 0.12 7.64
N LEU A 158 14.87 0.73 8.81
CA LEU A 158 13.82 0.35 9.75
C LEU A 158 12.42 0.55 9.14
N VAL A 159 12.17 1.69 8.51
CA VAL A 159 10.90 1.96 7.80
C VAL A 159 10.64 0.90 6.73
N ALA A 160 11.64 0.60 5.89
CA ALA A 160 11.52 -0.42 4.85
C ALA A 160 11.30 -1.82 5.42
N LEU A 161 12.02 -2.19 6.51
CA LEU A 161 11.84 -3.49 7.17
C LEU A 161 10.44 -3.68 7.72
N PHE A 162 9.79 -2.66 8.25
CA PHE A 162 8.40 -2.76 8.69
C PHE A 162 7.46 -3.13 7.53
N VAL A 163 7.68 -2.60 6.32
CA VAL A 163 6.91 -3.00 5.12
C VAL A 163 7.30 -4.40 4.63
N VAL A 164 8.59 -4.79 4.77
CA VAL A 164 9.05 -6.14 4.40
C VAL A 164 8.32 -7.21 5.20
N ILE A 165 8.20 -7.00 6.53
CA ILE A 165 7.74 -8.02 7.47
C ILE A 165 6.26 -7.93 7.81
N ASP A 166 5.55 -6.86 7.47
CA ASP A 166 4.12 -6.73 7.81
C ASP A 166 3.29 -7.82 7.13
N PRO A 167 2.50 -8.60 7.91
CA PRO A 167 1.72 -9.72 7.40
C PRO A 167 0.75 -9.32 6.28
N ALA A 168 0.06 -8.17 6.40
CA ALA A 168 -0.87 -7.73 5.38
C ALA A 168 -0.16 -7.44 4.05
N PHE A 169 0.97 -6.71 4.07
CA PHE A 169 1.73 -6.46 2.84
C PHE A 169 2.32 -7.73 2.22
N ILE A 170 2.66 -8.75 3.04
CA ILE A 170 3.13 -10.03 2.51
C ILE A 170 1.96 -10.74 1.80
N VAL A 171 0.80 -10.91 2.45
CA VAL A 171 -0.35 -11.61 1.87
C VAL A 171 -0.84 -10.91 0.60
N TYR A 172 -1.04 -9.58 0.64
CA TYR A 172 -1.46 -8.81 -0.53
C TYR A 172 -0.47 -8.88 -1.70
N SER A 173 0.83 -9.07 -1.41
CA SER A 173 1.85 -9.23 -2.43
C SER A 173 1.87 -10.62 -3.08
N ARG A 174 1.14 -11.58 -2.54
CA ARG A 174 1.16 -12.99 -2.98
C ARG A 174 -0.11 -13.41 -3.69
N ALA A 175 -1.12 -12.55 -3.72
CA ALA A 175 -2.41 -12.78 -4.36
C ALA A 175 -2.59 -11.85 -5.58
N ILE A 176 -3.47 -12.22 -6.52
CA ILE A 176 -3.78 -11.45 -7.73
C ILE A 176 -4.68 -10.26 -7.34
N LEU A 177 -4.07 -9.27 -6.67
CA LEU A 177 -4.74 -8.07 -6.18
C LEU A 177 -4.05 -6.82 -6.71
N PRO A 178 -4.79 -5.83 -7.21
CA PRO A 178 -4.21 -4.61 -7.79
C PRO A 178 -3.59 -3.69 -6.74
N ASP A 179 -3.93 -3.85 -5.45
CA ASP A 179 -3.56 -2.92 -4.38
C ASP A 179 -2.05 -2.83 -4.16
N THR A 180 -1.33 -3.94 -4.24
CA THR A 180 0.14 -3.94 -4.11
C THR A 180 0.80 -3.19 -5.27
N ILE A 181 0.27 -3.34 -6.49
CA ILE A 181 0.76 -2.61 -7.67
C ILE A 181 0.47 -1.13 -7.50
N LEU A 182 -0.75 -0.79 -7.07
CA LEU A 182 -1.17 0.57 -6.76
C LEU A 182 -0.21 1.25 -5.79
N LEU A 183 0.05 0.63 -4.63
CA LEU A 183 0.94 1.17 -3.58
C LEU A 183 2.37 1.39 -4.08
N ALA A 184 2.91 0.46 -4.88
CA ALA A 184 4.24 0.61 -5.47
C ALA A 184 4.28 1.79 -6.45
N VAL A 185 3.25 1.96 -7.28
CA VAL A 185 3.15 3.09 -8.22
C VAL A 185 2.94 4.41 -7.48
N GLU A 186 2.10 4.47 -6.45
CA GLU A 186 1.91 5.64 -5.58
C GLU A 186 3.22 6.08 -4.91
N MET A 187 3.93 5.13 -4.29
CA MET A 187 5.21 5.44 -3.63
C MET A 187 6.30 5.78 -4.66
N GLY A 188 6.28 5.17 -5.84
CA GLY A 188 7.12 5.56 -6.97
C GLY A 188 6.87 7.00 -7.42
N ALA A 189 5.61 7.42 -7.48
CA ALA A 189 5.22 8.79 -7.80
C ALA A 189 5.71 9.78 -6.73
N LEU A 190 5.54 9.46 -5.45
CA LEU A 190 6.01 10.28 -4.33
C LEU A 190 7.54 10.40 -4.33
N LEU A 191 8.26 9.29 -4.56
CA LEU A 191 9.72 9.27 -4.68
C LEU A 191 10.19 10.19 -5.82
N ALA A 192 9.58 10.08 -7.00
CA ALA A 192 9.89 10.91 -8.15
C ALA A 192 9.57 12.39 -7.88
N ALA A 193 8.44 12.69 -7.23
CA ALA A 193 8.08 14.07 -6.87
C ALA A 193 9.07 14.70 -5.89
N LEU A 194 9.52 13.95 -4.87
CA LEU A 194 10.57 14.37 -3.94
C LEU A 194 11.90 14.60 -4.68
N ALA A 195 12.29 13.70 -5.56
CA ALA A 195 13.49 13.87 -6.39
C ALA A 195 13.38 15.11 -7.31
N ALA A 196 12.19 15.39 -7.84
CA ALA A 196 11.96 16.59 -8.65
C ALA A 196 12.17 17.89 -7.86
N VAL A 197 11.67 17.98 -6.61
CA VAL A 197 11.81 19.20 -5.80
C VAL A 197 13.22 19.40 -5.28
N GLN A 198 13.98 18.33 -5.09
CA GLN A 198 15.37 18.36 -4.58
C GLN A 198 16.41 18.44 -5.71
N SER A 199 16.05 18.14 -6.94
CA SER A 199 16.99 18.20 -8.07
C SER A 199 17.53 19.63 -8.29
N GLU A 200 18.82 19.77 -8.48
CA GLU A 200 19.48 21.04 -8.79
C GLU A 200 19.37 21.39 -10.28
N THR A 201 19.42 20.38 -11.17
CA THR A 201 19.42 20.57 -12.61
C THR A 201 18.01 20.71 -13.16
N THR A 202 17.82 21.56 -14.17
CA THR A 202 16.53 21.70 -14.89
C THR A 202 16.09 20.38 -15.51
N ARG A 203 17.02 19.60 -16.11
CA ARG A 203 16.72 18.29 -16.69
C ARG A 203 16.20 17.33 -15.63
N GLY A 204 16.82 17.27 -14.45
CA GLY A 204 16.35 16.44 -13.33
C GLY A 204 14.99 16.89 -12.82
N LYS A 205 14.79 18.19 -12.62
CA LYS A 205 13.48 18.75 -12.19
C LYS A 205 12.34 18.33 -13.13
N VAL A 206 12.54 18.48 -14.43
CA VAL A 206 11.52 18.14 -15.44
C VAL A 206 11.36 16.63 -15.58
N GLY A 207 12.46 15.86 -15.65
CA GLY A 207 12.42 14.41 -15.82
C GLY A 207 11.73 13.70 -14.67
N PHE A 208 12.09 14.04 -13.43
CA PHE A 208 11.44 13.43 -12.25
C PHE A 208 9.98 13.91 -12.08
N ALA A 209 9.67 15.17 -12.41
CA ALA A 209 8.27 15.64 -12.39
C ALA A 209 7.42 14.93 -13.43
N LEU A 210 7.95 14.66 -14.63
CA LEU A 210 7.27 13.89 -15.67
C LEU A 210 7.06 12.44 -15.19
N LEU A 211 8.08 11.80 -14.60
CA LEU A 211 7.95 10.46 -14.05
C LEU A 211 6.89 10.40 -12.94
N ALA A 212 6.86 11.39 -12.05
CA ALA A 212 5.81 11.50 -11.02
C ALA A 212 4.42 11.63 -11.66
N ALA A 213 4.28 12.48 -12.70
CA ALA A 213 3.00 12.69 -13.37
C ALA A 213 2.49 11.42 -14.08
N LEU A 214 3.37 10.69 -14.77
CA LEU A 214 3.06 9.40 -15.41
C LEU A 214 2.65 8.35 -14.36
N ALA A 215 3.38 8.26 -13.26
CA ALA A 215 3.08 7.33 -12.18
C ALA A 215 1.75 7.69 -11.48
N LEU A 216 1.45 8.97 -11.23
CA LEU A 216 0.16 9.40 -10.71
C LEU A 216 -1.00 9.07 -11.66
N GLY A 217 -0.82 9.30 -12.96
CA GLY A 217 -1.79 8.92 -13.97
C GLY A 217 -2.05 7.40 -13.98
N ALA A 218 -0.99 6.61 -13.89
CA ALA A 218 -1.09 5.15 -13.76
C ALA A 218 -1.81 4.75 -12.45
N ALA A 219 -1.45 5.34 -11.31
CA ALA A 219 -2.06 5.02 -10.01
C ALA A 219 -3.58 5.31 -10.01
N VAL A 220 -4.01 6.49 -10.48
CA VAL A 220 -5.44 6.84 -10.60
C VAL A 220 -6.15 5.94 -11.61
N SER A 221 -5.44 5.42 -12.63
CA SER A 221 -5.96 4.46 -13.59
C SER A 221 -6.05 3.02 -13.05
N ILE A 222 -5.53 2.75 -11.83
CA ILE A 222 -5.73 1.49 -11.10
C ILE A 222 -6.93 1.59 -10.13
N LYS A 223 -6.92 2.59 -9.25
CA LYS A 223 -8.02 2.87 -8.31
C LYS A 223 -8.11 4.37 -8.00
N TRP A 224 -9.32 4.89 -7.85
CA TRP A 224 -9.54 6.32 -7.52
C TRP A 224 -9.02 6.74 -6.14
N ILE A 225 -8.78 5.78 -5.24
CA ILE A 225 -8.15 6.05 -3.93
C ILE A 225 -6.78 6.76 -4.09
N ALA A 226 -6.07 6.53 -5.19
CA ALA A 226 -4.80 7.19 -5.52
C ALA A 226 -4.92 8.73 -5.65
N LEU A 227 -6.13 9.30 -5.79
CA LEU A 227 -6.33 10.75 -5.75
C LEU A 227 -5.82 11.37 -4.44
N SER A 228 -5.77 10.61 -3.37
CA SER A 228 -5.20 11.06 -2.10
C SER A 228 -3.69 11.30 -2.18
N ILE A 229 -2.94 10.45 -2.88
CA ILE A 229 -1.49 10.65 -3.14
C ILE A 229 -1.27 11.77 -4.17
N VAL A 230 -2.18 11.95 -5.14
CA VAL A 230 -2.15 13.15 -6.01
C VAL A 230 -2.22 14.42 -5.15
N GLY A 231 -3.08 14.44 -4.12
CA GLY A 231 -3.15 15.52 -3.14
C GLY A 231 -1.83 15.74 -2.38
N VAL A 232 -1.16 14.67 -1.93
CA VAL A 232 0.14 14.74 -1.24
C VAL A 232 1.22 15.34 -2.14
N VAL A 233 1.34 14.88 -3.39
CA VAL A 233 2.30 15.41 -4.37
C VAL A 233 1.94 16.86 -4.74
N GLY A 234 0.65 17.16 -4.89
CA GLY A 234 0.16 18.53 -5.12
C GLY A 234 0.57 19.48 -3.98
N LEU A 235 0.38 19.07 -2.73
CA LEU A 235 0.84 19.81 -1.53
C LEU A 235 2.35 20.01 -1.51
N LEU A 236 3.12 18.97 -1.82
CA LEU A 236 4.58 19.05 -1.90
C LEU A 236 5.01 20.12 -2.92
N TYR A 237 4.45 20.10 -4.13
CA TYR A 237 4.74 21.11 -5.15
C TYR A 237 4.24 22.50 -4.77
N LEU A 238 3.08 22.60 -4.10
CA LEU A 238 2.50 23.85 -3.60
C LEU A 238 3.43 24.52 -2.58
N PHE A 239 3.89 23.80 -1.58
CA PHE A 239 4.82 24.33 -0.57
C PHE A 239 6.16 24.76 -1.16
N HIS A 240 6.59 24.11 -2.27
CA HIS A 240 7.78 24.51 -3.02
C HIS A 240 7.49 25.57 -4.11
N ARG A 241 6.26 26.13 -4.15
CA ARG A 241 5.81 27.17 -5.12
C ARG A 241 6.00 26.77 -6.59
N ARG A 242 5.81 25.47 -6.91
CA ARG A 242 5.99 24.92 -8.26
C ARG A 242 4.68 24.86 -9.06
N TRP A 243 3.99 25.97 -9.20
CA TRP A 243 2.66 26.05 -9.85
C TRP A 243 2.62 25.50 -11.27
N LYS A 244 3.65 25.80 -12.07
CA LYS A 244 3.75 25.27 -13.43
C LYS A 244 3.88 23.75 -13.45
N THR A 245 4.60 23.19 -12.47
CA THR A 245 4.74 21.74 -12.32
C THR A 245 3.42 21.08 -11.92
N ILE A 246 2.64 21.71 -11.02
CA ILE A 246 1.29 21.20 -10.65
C ILE A 246 0.41 21.10 -11.89
N LEU A 247 0.33 22.18 -12.70
CA LEU A 247 -0.49 22.20 -13.90
C LEU A 247 -0.02 21.15 -14.93
N ALA A 248 1.30 21.07 -15.19
CA ALA A 248 1.86 20.10 -16.12
C ALA A 248 1.62 18.66 -15.65
N THR A 249 1.76 18.39 -14.33
CA THR A 249 1.45 17.08 -13.71
C THR A 249 -0.02 16.74 -13.93
N GLY A 250 -0.94 17.66 -13.69
CA GLY A 250 -2.37 17.46 -13.92
C GLY A 250 -2.71 17.11 -15.37
N VAL A 251 -2.12 17.83 -16.34
CA VAL A 251 -2.33 17.55 -17.77
C VAL A 251 -1.80 16.17 -18.19
N VAL A 252 -0.56 15.83 -17.78
CA VAL A 252 0.03 14.52 -18.11
C VAL A 252 -0.77 13.39 -17.45
N MET A 253 -1.11 13.52 -16.16
CA MET A 253 -1.92 12.55 -15.42
C MET A 253 -3.27 12.32 -16.11
N ALA A 254 -3.99 13.39 -16.50
CA ALA A 254 -5.26 13.29 -17.21
C ALA A 254 -5.09 12.61 -18.58
N GLY A 255 -4.00 12.91 -19.29
CA GLY A 255 -3.68 12.26 -20.58
C GLY A 255 -3.47 10.75 -20.42
N VAL A 256 -2.70 10.33 -19.41
CA VAL A 256 -2.50 8.89 -19.08
C VAL A 256 -3.84 8.24 -18.73
N TYR A 257 -4.64 8.88 -17.90
CA TYR A 257 -5.94 8.36 -17.48
C TYR A 257 -6.88 8.13 -18.67
N VAL A 258 -7.05 9.14 -19.53
CA VAL A 258 -7.88 9.02 -20.74
C VAL A 258 -7.34 7.95 -21.69
N PHE A 259 -6.02 7.91 -21.88
CA PHE A 259 -5.38 6.88 -22.71
C PHE A 259 -5.67 5.46 -22.21
N VAL A 260 -5.52 5.21 -20.91
CA VAL A 260 -5.77 3.89 -20.30
C VAL A 260 -7.22 3.46 -20.45
N PHE A 261 -8.17 4.36 -20.17
CA PHE A 261 -9.59 4.04 -20.33
C PHE A 261 -10.00 3.83 -21.78
N ALA A 262 -9.52 4.66 -22.70
CA ALA A 262 -9.81 4.47 -24.13
C ALA A 262 -9.20 3.15 -24.65
N SER A 263 -7.97 2.81 -24.21
CA SER A 263 -7.35 1.52 -24.53
C SER A 263 -8.20 0.34 -24.05
N PHE A 264 -8.79 0.44 -22.85
CA PHE A 264 -9.66 -0.60 -22.30
C PHE A 264 -10.90 -0.83 -23.17
N VAL A 265 -11.54 0.25 -23.66
CA VAL A 265 -12.71 0.11 -24.55
C VAL A 265 -12.35 -0.60 -25.86
N LEU A 266 -11.13 -0.42 -26.36
CA LEU A 266 -10.65 -1.07 -27.58
C LEU A 266 -10.43 -2.60 -27.45
N TYR A 267 -10.43 -3.17 -26.24
CA TYR A 267 -10.40 -4.61 -26.04
C TYR A 267 -11.71 -5.30 -26.52
N PHE A 268 -12.78 -4.56 -26.72
CA PHE A 268 -14.11 -5.10 -27.04
C PHE A 268 -14.56 -4.71 -28.44
N PRO A 269 -13.93 -5.25 -29.52
CA PRO A 269 -14.24 -4.88 -30.89
C PRO A 269 -15.70 -5.12 -31.30
N ASN A 270 -16.33 -6.15 -30.76
CA ASN A 270 -17.72 -6.49 -31.07
C ASN A 270 -18.72 -5.61 -30.28
N GLY A 271 -18.25 -4.85 -29.28
CA GLY A 271 -19.12 -4.12 -28.37
C GLY A 271 -20.11 -5.02 -27.63
N GLY A 272 -21.20 -4.46 -27.16
CA GLY A 272 -22.26 -5.21 -26.49
C GLY A 272 -22.49 -4.80 -25.05
N LYS A 273 -23.49 -5.44 -24.42
CA LYS A 273 -23.84 -5.15 -23.03
C LYS A 273 -22.74 -5.62 -22.07
N ALA A 274 -22.50 -4.82 -21.06
CA ALA A 274 -21.53 -5.14 -20.03
C ALA A 274 -22.05 -6.27 -19.13
N ASP A 275 -21.23 -7.31 -18.94
CA ASP A 275 -21.49 -8.36 -17.94
C ASP A 275 -21.22 -7.77 -16.54
N PRO A 276 -22.13 -7.88 -15.57
CA PRO A 276 -21.92 -7.40 -14.21
C PRO A 276 -20.84 -8.20 -13.45
N VAL A 277 -20.52 -9.43 -13.85
CA VAL A 277 -19.61 -10.39 -13.20
C VAL A 277 -20.01 -10.71 -11.76
N LEU A 278 -20.21 -9.70 -10.94
CA LEU A 278 -20.70 -9.83 -9.56
C LEU A 278 -22.20 -9.59 -9.51
N LEU A 279 -22.95 -10.45 -8.82
CA LEU A 279 -24.40 -10.31 -8.62
C LEU A 279 -24.79 -8.95 -7.99
N THR A 280 -23.94 -8.36 -7.17
CA THR A 280 -24.18 -7.03 -6.59
C THR A 280 -24.25 -5.92 -7.64
N TYR A 281 -23.71 -6.15 -8.84
CA TYR A 281 -23.76 -5.22 -9.97
C TYR A 281 -24.79 -5.62 -11.04
N ASP A 282 -25.57 -6.67 -10.82
CA ASP A 282 -26.69 -7.03 -11.70
C ASP A 282 -27.90 -6.09 -11.45
N VAL A 283 -27.69 -4.83 -11.80
CA VAL A 283 -28.68 -3.76 -11.65
C VAL A 283 -28.95 -3.09 -12.99
N PRO A 284 -30.17 -2.52 -13.21
CA PRO A 284 -30.60 -2.06 -14.51
C PRO A 284 -29.65 -1.07 -15.20
N TYR A 285 -29.00 -0.19 -14.46
CA TYR A 285 -28.09 0.81 -15.04
C TYR A 285 -26.70 0.26 -15.40
N VAL A 286 -26.30 -0.90 -14.83
CA VAL A 286 -25.08 -1.61 -15.23
C VAL A 286 -25.38 -2.50 -16.43
N THR A 287 -26.46 -3.28 -16.40
CA THR A 287 -26.86 -4.18 -17.49
C THR A 287 -27.35 -3.41 -18.74
N ALA A 288 -27.68 -2.13 -18.60
CA ALA A 288 -27.96 -1.24 -19.73
C ALA A 288 -26.69 -0.59 -20.32
N LEU A 289 -25.52 -0.72 -19.65
CA LEU A 289 -24.26 -0.18 -20.19
C LEU A 289 -23.86 -1.00 -21.42
N GLU A 290 -23.74 -0.33 -22.56
CA GLU A 290 -23.44 -0.98 -23.84
C GLU A 290 -22.16 -0.40 -24.44
N PHE A 291 -21.14 -1.25 -24.57
CA PHE A 291 -19.87 -0.87 -25.20
C PHE A 291 -20.06 -0.71 -26.72
N PRO A 292 -19.42 0.30 -27.32
CA PRO A 292 -19.54 0.53 -28.75
C PRO A 292 -18.93 -0.60 -29.57
N ALA A 293 -19.62 -1.03 -30.64
CA ALA A 293 -19.06 -1.93 -31.64
C ALA A 293 -18.05 -1.19 -32.52
N ASP A 294 -17.03 -1.91 -32.99
CA ASP A 294 -15.94 -1.37 -33.82
C ASP A 294 -15.35 -0.06 -33.24
N PRO A 295 -14.91 -0.05 -31.96
CA PRO A 295 -14.51 1.17 -31.31
C PRO A 295 -13.24 1.74 -31.95
N THR A 296 -13.29 3.02 -32.29
CA THR A 296 -12.12 3.86 -32.60
C THR A 296 -11.69 4.61 -31.34
N TRP A 297 -10.51 5.19 -31.34
CA TRP A 297 -10.09 6.10 -30.27
C TRP A 297 -11.10 7.22 -29.99
N GLY A 298 -11.70 7.76 -31.05
CA GLY A 298 -12.70 8.83 -30.92
C GLY A 298 -14.00 8.35 -30.28
N THR A 299 -14.52 7.17 -30.66
CA THR A 299 -15.74 6.58 -30.05
C THR A 299 -15.45 6.12 -28.62
N ALA A 300 -14.27 5.53 -28.36
CA ALA A 300 -13.85 5.13 -27.02
C ALA A 300 -13.83 6.33 -26.07
N VAL A 301 -13.20 7.45 -26.45
CA VAL A 301 -13.17 8.67 -25.62
C VAL A 301 -14.58 9.23 -25.40
N ARG A 302 -15.47 9.21 -26.39
CA ARG A 302 -16.86 9.67 -26.24
C ARG A 302 -17.69 8.79 -25.29
N PHE A 303 -17.36 7.51 -25.16
CA PHE A 303 -18.02 6.59 -24.27
C PHE A 303 -17.61 6.79 -22.78
N LEU A 304 -16.44 7.36 -22.50
CA LEU A 304 -15.95 7.51 -21.13
C LEU A 304 -16.91 8.23 -20.17
N PRO A 305 -17.62 9.30 -20.54
CA PRO A 305 -18.58 9.94 -19.63
C PRO A 305 -19.71 9.01 -19.16
N GLU A 306 -20.20 8.11 -20.02
CA GLU A 306 -21.22 7.15 -19.66
C GLU A 306 -20.65 6.07 -18.73
N LEU A 307 -19.51 5.49 -19.07
CA LEU A 307 -18.80 4.53 -18.24
C LEU A 307 -18.52 5.10 -16.83
N HIS A 308 -18.00 6.34 -16.76
CA HIS A 308 -17.71 6.97 -15.47
C HIS A 308 -18.97 7.28 -14.65
N ARG A 309 -20.07 7.66 -15.30
CA ARG A 309 -21.37 7.87 -14.63
C ARG A 309 -21.87 6.56 -14.03
N THR A 310 -21.74 5.46 -14.76
CA THR A 310 -22.12 4.12 -14.27
C THR A 310 -21.22 3.68 -13.11
N MET A 311 -19.89 3.84 -13.24
CA MET A 311 -18.95 3.55 -12.16
C MET A 311 -19.21 4.40 -10.90
N TRP A 312 -19.47 5.70 -11.08
CA TRP A 312 -19.78 6.59 -9.96
C TRP A 312 -21.07 6.15 -9.24
N ARG A 313 -22.13 5.88 -10.03
CA ARG A 313 -23.40 5.42 -9.50
C ARG A 313 -23.23 4.11 -8.73
N ALA A 314 -22.55 3.12 -9.28
CA ALA A 314 -22.30 1.84 -8.63
C ALA A 314 -21.47 1.95 -7.33
N ASN A 315 -20.61 2.98 -7.20
CA ASN A 315 -19.88 3.24 -5.98
C ASN A 315 -20.69 3.99 -4.91
N THR A 316 -21.82 4.61 -5.25
CA THR A 316 -22.62 5.46 -4.35
C THR A 316 -24.04 4.98 -4.14
N ASP A 317 -24.54 4.07 -4.99
CA ASP A 317 -25.88 3.51 -4.88
C ASP A 317 -25.95 2.49 -3.73
N PRO A 318 -26.87 2.64 -2.76
CA PRO A 318 -27.03 1.68 -1.66
C PRO A 318 -27.28 0.23 -2.08
N GLU A 319 -27.90 -0.01 -3.24
CA GLU A 319 -28.15 -1.36 -3.73
C GLU A 319 -26.86 -2.10 -4.11
N THR A 320 -25.89 -1.38 -4.71
CA THR A 320 -24.61 -1.96 -5.16
C THR A 320 -23.47 -1.78 -4.17
N SER A 321 -23.59 -0.83 -3.25
CA SER A 321 -22.56 -0.46 -2.28
C SER A 321 -22.94 -0.74 -0.83
N ALA A 322 -23.99 -1.56 -0.60
CA ALA A 322 -24.44 -1.89 0.74
C ALA A 322 -23.30 -2.40 1.63
N ARG A 323 -23.26 -1.88 2.86
CA ARG A 323 -22.26 -2.30 3.83
C ARG A 323 -22.61 -3.67 4.39
N LEU A 324 -21.70 -4.63 4.25
CA LEU A 324 -21.80 -5.92 4.91
C LEU A 324 -21.71 -5.73 6.44
N PRO A 325 -22.56 -6.37 7.25
CA PRO A 325 -22.64 -6.16 8.70
C PRO A 325 -21.32 -6.35 9.44
N GLU A 326 -20.50 -7.29 8.97
CA GLU A 326 -19.22 -7.65 9.60
C GLU A 326 -18.02 -6.80 9.11
N THR A 327 -18.28 -5.83 8.22
CA THR A 327 -17.17 -5.03 7.67
C THR A 327 -16.62 -4.08 8.73
N PRO A 328 -15.28 -4.02 8.88
CA PRO A 328 -14.63 -3.15 9.83
C PRO A 328 -14.90 -1.66 9.55
N THR A 329 -15.00 -0.87 10.61
CA THR A 329 -15.05 0.59 10.47
C THR A 329 -13.65 1.15 10.26
N ALA A 330 -13.53 2.29 9.57
CA ALA A 330 -12.26 2.97 9.39
C ALA A 330 -11.53 3.22 10.74
N LEU A 331 -12.29 3.44 11.83
CA LEU A 331 -11.73 3.65 13.18
C LEU A 331 -10.94 2.44 13.70
N SER A 332 -11.22 1.22 13.24
CA SER A 332 -10.55 0.00 13.70
C SER A 332 -9.20 -0.26 13.01
N TRP A 333 -8.93 0.37 11.85
CA TRP A 333 -7.75 0.11 11.05
C TRP A 333 -6.43 0.51 11.73
N PRO A 334 -6.31 1.71 12.36
CA PRO A 334 -5.07 2.10 13.03
C PRO A 334 -4.66 1.20 14.19
N VAL A 335 -5.56 0.38 14.70
CA VAL A 335 -5.28 -0.55 15.81
C VAL A 335 -5.25 -2.02 15.36
N ALA A 336 -5.26 -2.26 14.06
CA ALA A 336 -5.21 -3.60 13.45
C ALA A 336 -6.23 -4.59 14.06
N LYS A 337 -7.38 -4.08 14.53
CA LYS A 337 -8.40 -4.91 15.20
C LYS A 337 -9.16 -5.81 14.23
N VAL A 338 -8.77 -5.76 12.95
CA VAL A 338 -9.51 -6.41 11.88
C VAL A 338 -8.62 -7.40 11.17
N SER A 339 -9.12 -8.61 11.06
CA SER A 339 -8.63 -9.61 10.13
C SER A 339 -9.76 -10.00 9.19
N MET A 340 -9.43 -10.30 7.95
CA MET A 340 -10.34 -10.83 6.96
C MET A 340 -9.83 -12.19 6.51
N LEU A 341 -10.72 -13.17 6.43
CA LEU A 341 -10.40 -14.46 5.88
C LEU A 341 -10.21 -14.33 4.36
N GLY A 342 -9.05 -14.72 3.87
CA GLY A 342 -8.72 -14.65 2.44
C GLY A 342 -8.85 -16.00 1.74
N TRP A 343 -8.57 -17.08 2.47
CA TRP A 343 -8.65 -18.45 2.00
C TRP A 343 -8.72 -19.40 3.20
N TRP A 344 -9.36 -20.55 3.01
CA TRP A 344 -9.41 -21.61 4.04
C TRP A 344 -9.51 -22.98 3.38
N SER A 345 -8.88 -23.98 3.99
CA SER A 345 -9.04 -25.39 3.65
C SER A 345 -9.54 -26.13 4.89
N GLY A 346 -10.81 -26.49 4.90
CA GLY A 346 -11.40 -27.13 6.05
C GLY A 346 -11.36 -26.29 7.33
N VAL A 347 -11.01 -26.88 8.47
CA VAL A 347 -11.10 -26.25 9.80
C VAL A 347 -9.75 -25.64 10.26
N GLU A 348 -8.61 -26.08 9.71
CA GLU A 348 -7.30 -25.82 10.32
C GLU A 348 -6.40 -24.86 9.54
N GLN A 349 -6.56 -24.75 8.21
CA GLN A 349 -5.68 -23.93 7.38
C GLN A 349 -6.39 -22.70 6.85
N SER A 350 -5.76 -21.53 7.02
CA SER A 350 -6.33 -20.29 6.54
C SER A 350 -5.27 -19.26 6.21
N ILE A 351 -5.53 -18.44 5.18
CA ILE A 351 -4.78 -17.21 4.91
C ILE A 351 -5.62 -16.04 5.41
N MET A 352 -5.02 -15.21 6.27
CA MET A 352 -5.68 -14.06 6.87
C MET A 352 -5.08 -12.76 6.37
N LEU A 353 -5.94 -11.88 5.89
CA LEU A 353 -5.59 -10.50 5.52
C LEU A 353 -5.58 -9.64 6.79
N LYS A 354 -4.47 -9.66 7.50
CA LYS A 354 -4.30 -9.01 8.81
C LYS A 354 -2.99 -8.25 8.89
N GLY A 355 -3.03 -7.00 9.37
CA GLY A 355 -1.85 -6.22 9.68
C GLY A 355 -1.16 -6.69 10.98
N ASN A 356 0.08 -6.27 11.19
CA ASN A 356 0.81 -6.51 12.43
C ASN A 356 0.08 -5.83 13.60
N THR A 357 -0.28 -6.62 14.62
CA THR A 357 -1.14 -6.18 15.73
C THR A 357 -0.49 -5.18 16.68
N LEU A 358 0.83 -5.02 16.61
CA LEU A 358 1.58 -4.05 17.39
C LEU A 358 2.06 -2.86 16.55
N LEU A 359 2.48 -3.08 15.32
CA LEU A 359 3.03 -2.03 14.48
C LEU A 359 1.99 -0.94 14.16
N TYR A 360 0.76 -1.34 13.83
CA TYR A 360 -0.33 -0.39 13.51
C TYR A 360 -0.66 0.52 14.70
N PRO A 361 -1.01 0.01 15.89
CA PRO A 361 -1.29 0.90 17.03
C PRO A 361 -0.06 1.70 17.46
N VAL A 362 1.14 1.13 17.45
CA VAL A 362 2.37 1.86 17.81
C VAL A 362 2.58 3.06 16.89
N THR A 363 2.47 2.87 15.57
CA THR A 363 2.65 3.98 14.61
C THR A 363 1.55 5.02 14.74
N PHE A 364 0.32 4.61 15.03
CA PHE A 364 -0.78 5.54 15.27
C PHE A 364 -0.57 6.35 16.56
N PHE A 365 -0.13 5.74 17.66
CA PHE A 365 0.19 6.47 18.88
C PHE A 365 1.42 7.39 18.72
N LEU A 366 2.41 7.00 17.93
CA LEU A 366 3.52 7.89 17.54
C LEU A 366 3.00 9.11 16.79
N PHE A 367 2.05 8.92 15.88
CA PHE A 367 1.40 10.02 15.16
C PHE A 367 0.62 10.96 16.11
N LEU A 368 -0.16 10.42 17.04
CA LEU A 368 -0.87 11.23 18.04
C LEU A 368 0.12 12.02 18.92
N PHE A 369 1.23 11.39 19.33
CA PHE A 369 2.32 12.09 20.03
C PHE A 369 2.85 13.25 19.18
N GLU A 370 3.11 13.02 17.90
CA GLU A 370 3.62 14.05 16.99
C GLU A 370 2.67 15.25 16.89
N ILE A 371 1.37 15.01 16.71
CA ILE A 371 0.37 16.06 16.69
C ILE A 371 0.39 16.85 18.01
N GLY A 372 0.41 16.16 19.15
CA GLY A 372 0.48 16.79 20.48
C GLY A 372 1.76 17.63 20.63
N TRP A 373 2.91 17.11 20.17
CA TRP A 373 4.19 17.80 20.21
C TRP A 373 4.19 19.07 19.32
N ILE A 374 3.69 18.97 18.08
CA ILE A 374 3.55 20.12 17.16
C ILE A 374 2.69 21.22 17.81
N ILE A 375 1.53 20.86 18.36
CA ILE A 375 0.62 21.81 19.03
C ILE A 375 1.31 22.49 20.22
N ALA A 376 1.97 21.71 21.08
CA ALA A 376 2.65 22.23 22.26
C ALA A 376 3.78 23.20 21.88
N ARG A 377 4.60 22.83 20.90
CA ARG A 377 5.69 23.69 20.40
C ARG A 377 5.16 24.96 19.74
N TYR A 378 4.13 24.85 18.89
CA TYR A 378 3.52 26.02 18.27
C TYR A 378 2.94 27.00 19.32
N ARG A 379 2.26 26.48 20.36
CA ARG A 379 1.71 27.31 21.46
C ARG A 379 2.81 28.09 22.20
N THR A 380 3.97 27.47 22.39
CA THR A 380 5.08 28.08 23.12
C THR A 380 5.92 29.03 22.26
N THR A 381 6.21 28.64 21.01
CA THR A 381 7.13 29.40 20.13
C THR A 381 6.42 30.36 19.17
N LYS A 382 5.10 30.14 18.92
CA LYS A 382 4.31 30.82 17.90
C LYS A 382 4.82 30.64 16.46
N HIS A 383 5.77 29.71 16.28
CA HIS A 383 6.31 29.34 14.97
C HIS A 383 5.98 27.87 14.66
N TRP A 384 5.75 27.57 13.38
CA TRP A 384 5.50 26.20 12.94
C TRP A 384 6.76 25.35 13.17
N PRO A 385 6.70 24.26 13.96
CA PRO A 385 7.89 23.64 14.51
C PRO A 385 8.52 22.55 13.63
N VAL A 386 7.88 22.19 12.52
CA VAL A 386 8.33 21.12 11.62
C VAL A 386 8.53 21.62 10.20
N GLY A 387 9.36 20.91 9.43
CA GLY A 387 9.65 21.27 8.05
C GLY A 387 8.53 20.93 7.06
N ILE A 388 8.68 21.42 5.82
CA ILE A 388 7.69 21.20 4.73
C ILE A 388 7.44 19.71 4.50
N MET A 389 8.47 18.88 4.48
CA MET A 389 8.35 17.45 4.21
C MET A 389 7.49 16.75 5.26
N GLU A 390 7.78 16.99 6.52
CA GLU A 390 7.03 16.42 7.64
C GLU A 390 5.59 16.95 7.69
N THR A 391 5.39 18.25 7.46
CA THR A 391 4.06 18.85 7.30
C THR A 391 3.26 18.16 6.19
N THR A 392 3.90 17.92 5.04
CA THR A 392 3.27 17.24 3.90
C THR A 392 2.82 15.83 4.27
N LEU A 393 3.65 15.06 5.02
CA LEU A 393 3.29 13.71 5.48
C LEU A 393 2.13 13.73 6.48
N VAL A 394 2.15 14.67 7.44
CA VAL A 394 1.07 14.82 8.44
C VAL A 394 -0.27 15.15 7.77
N ILE A 395 -0.29 16.14 6.87
CA ILE A 395 -1.52 16.50 6.14
C ILE A 395 -1.91 15.36 5.20
N GLY A 396 -0.91 14.74 4.55
CA GLY A 396 -1.12 13.60 3.67
C GLY A 396 -1.78 12.41 4.38
N TYR A 397 -1.39 12.11 5.61
CA TYR A 397 -2.05 11.08 6.40
C TYR A 397 -3.54 11.37 6.58
N PHE A 398 -3.89 12.58 7.00
CA PHE A 398 -5.30 12.96 7.14
C PHE A 398 -6.04 12.86 5.82
N GLY A 399 -5.46 13.34 4.71
CA GLY A 399 -6.06 13.27 3.38
C GLY A 399 -6.28 11.84 2.86
N ASN A 400 -5.44 10.88 3.30
CA ASN A 400 -5.56 9.46 2.96
C ASN A 400 -6.42 8.65 3.92
N TYR A 401 -6.79 9.18 5.08
CA TYR A 401 -7.54 8.45 6.10
C TYR A 401 -8.94 9.01 6.35
N LEU A 402 -9.07 10.34 6.53
CA LEU A 402 -10.35 10.95 6.91
C LEU A 402 -11.48 10.77 5.89
N PRO A 403 -11.24 10.75 4.56
CA PRO A 403 -12.33 10.56 3.60
C PRO A 403 -13.12 9.26 3.82
N PHE A 404 -12.49 8.22 4.37
CA PHE A 404 -13.14 6.93 4.63
C PHE A 404 -14.22 6.97 5.71
N PHE A 405 -14.26 8.02 6.53
CA PHE A 405 -15.35 8.22 7.48
C PHE A 405 -16.66 8.71 6.82
N LEU A 406 -16.57 9.16 5.57
CA LEU A 406 -17.70 9.66 4.78
C LEU A 406 -18.23 8.60 3.80
N ILE A 407 -17.60 7.42 3.73
CA ILE A 407 -17.95 6.36 2.79
C ILE A 407 -18.74 5.29 3.54
N GLU A 408 -19.97 5.00 3.07
CA GLU A 408 -20.90 4.09 3.75
C GLU A 408 -20.81 2.64 3.27
N ARG A 409 -20.09 2.36 2.18
CA ARG A 409 -19.93 1.00 1.64
C ARG A 409 -18.97 0.14 2.48
N SER A 410 -18.95 -1.18 2.18
CA SER A 410 -17.97 -2.11 2.73
C SER A 410 -16.55 -1.68 2.41
N MET A 411 -15.72 -1.58 3.44
CA MET A 411 -14.32 -1.19 3.35
C MET A 411 -13.46 -2.11 4.22
N PHE A 412 -12.25 -2.39 3.76
CA PHE A 412 -11.33 -3.31 4.40
C PHE A 412 -10.00 -2.61 4.73
N LEU A 413 -9.12 -3.31 5.43
CA LEU A 413 -7.83 -2.77 5.91
C LEU A 413 -6.96 -2.20 4.76
N TYR A 414 -7.04 -2.76 3.55
CA TYR A 414 -6.23 -2.29 2.42
C TYR A 414 -6.54 -0.83 2.01
N HIS A 415 -7.72 -0.30 2.32
CA HIS A 415 -8.03 1.12 2.13
C HIS A 415 -7.17 2.03 3.01
N TYR A 416 -6.62 1.51 4.11
CA TYR A 416 -5.74 2.25 5.02
C TYR A 416 -4.26 2.20 4.61
N PHE A 417 -3.86 1.35 3.68
CA PHE A 417 -2.45 1.11 3.38
C PHE A 417 -1.68 2.36 2.95
N SER A 418 -2.22 3.20 2.06
CA SER A 418 -1.55 4.44 1.65
C SER A 418 -1.35 5.39 2.85
N ALA A 419 -2.36 5.53 3.72
CA ALA A 419 -2.24 6.30 4.96
C ALA A 419 -1.18 5.70 5.90
N PHE A 420 -1.18 4.39 6.06
CA PHE A 420 -0.22 3.68 6.92
C PHE A 420 1.22 3.83 6.43
N LEU A 421 1.48 3.76 5.12
CA LEU A 421 2.81 4.01 4.55
C LEU A 421 3.30 5.44 4.86
N LEU A 422 2.41 6.44 4.84
CA LEU A 422 2.77 7.81 5.24
C LEU A 422 3.10 7.91 6.73
N LEU A 423 2.42 7.14 7.61
CA LEU A 423 2.80 7.04 9.02
C LEU A 423 4.18 6.42 9.22
N LEU A 424 4.50 5.36 8.48
CA LEU A 424 5.83 4.74 8.54
C LEU A 424 6.93 5.73 8.14
N LEU A 425 6.68 6.58 7.15
CA LEU A 425 7.62 7.63 6.73
C LEU A 425 7.84 8.73 7.79
N LEU A 426 6.94 8.88 8.77
CA LEU A 426 7.11 9.79 9.89
C LEU A 426 8.04 9.23 11.00
N ILE A 427 8.28 7.91 11.05
CA ILE A 427 9.09 7.27 12.08
C ILE A 427 10.46 7.95 12.31
N PRO A 428 11.25 8.28 11.25
CA PRO A 428 12.55 8.92 11.42
C PRO A 428 12.49 10.28 12.11
N PHE A 429 11.36 10.98 12.07
CA PHE A 429 11.16 12.28 12.71
C PHE A 429 10.65 12.11 14.14
N VAL A 430 9.67 11.23 14.33
CA VAL A 430 8.89 11.11 15.57
C VAL A 430 9.62 10.30 16.64
N VAL A 431 10.19 9.15 16.29
CA VAL A 431 10.81 8.24 17.28
C VAL A 431 11.98 8.89 18.01
N PRO A 432 12.90 9.64 17.38
CA PRO A 432 13.95 10.36 18.10
C PRO A 432 13.40 11.37 19.12
N ARG A 433 12.28 12.04 18.80
CA ARG A 433 11.59 12.97 19.72
C ARG A 433 10.97 12.23 20.91
N VAL A 434 10.34 11.09 20.67
CA VAL A 434 9.78 10.24 21.73
C VAL A 434 10.89 9.74 22.66
N ILE A 435 12.00 9.24 22.11
CA ILE A 435 13.17 8.79 22.90
C ILE A 435 13.71 9.95 23.76
N ALA A 436 13.89 11.14 23.18
CA ALA A 436 14.37 12.31 23.91
C ALA A 436 13.39 12.71 25.04
N CYS A 437 12.10 12.69 24.78
CA CYS A 437 11.07 13.00 25.75
C CYS A 437 11.04 11.98 26.90
N LEU A 438 11.10 10.69 26.58
CA LEU A 438 11.19 9.61 27.58
C LEU A 438 12.46 9.73 28.43
N ALA A 439 13.62 10.00 27.80
CA ALA A 439 14.88 10.19 28.50
C ALA A 439 14.83 11.36 29.50
N GLN A 440 14.14 12.45 29.13
CA GLN A 440 13.94 13.61 30.02
C GLN A 440 13.03 13.24 31.21
N VAL A 441 11.94 12.54 30.98
CA VAL A 441 10.96 12.16 32.00
C VAL A 441 11.55 11.13 32.98
N THR A 442 12.20 10.10 32.44
CA THR A 442 12.80 9.01 33.24
C THR A 442 14.15 9.36 33.82
N ARG A 443 14.80 10.42 33.30
CA ARG A 443 16.20 10.78 33.57
C ARG A 443 17.17 9.66 33.20
N ASP A 444 16.78 8.80 32.26
CA ASP A 444 17.57 7.65 31.83
C ASP A 444 17.42 7.46 30.29
N GLU A 445 18.47 7.83 29.57
CA GLU A 445 18.53 7.70 28.11
C GLU A 445 18.60 6.23 27.68
N LEU A 446 19.26 5.39 28.49
CA LEU A 446 19.36 3.96 28.20
C LEU A 446 18.00 3.29 28.27
N PHE A 447 17.22 3.60 29.31
CA PHE A 447 15.86 3.07 29.45
C PHE A 447 15.02 3.42 28.21
N ALA A 448 15.07 4.66 27.72
CA ALA A 448 14.31 5.10 26.54
C ALA A 448 14.72 4.32 25.28
N LYS A 449 16.03 4.09 25.07
CA LYS A 449 16.54 3.30 23.93
C LYS A 449 16.19 1.82 24.02
N VAL A 450 16.32 1.24 25.20
CA VAL A 450 15.95 -0.17 25.43
C VAL A 450 14.45 -0.37 25.25
N PHE A 451 13.63 0.55 25.74
CA PHE A 451 12.20 0.50 25.52
C PHE A 451 11.84 0.49 24.03
N ALA A 452 12.43 1.40 23.23
CA ALA A 452 12.22 1.43 21.80
C ALA A 452 12.67 0.12 21.11
N LEU A 453 13.80 -0.46 21.52
CA LEU A 453 14.27 -1.73 20.99
C LEU A 453 13.31 -2.87 21.34
N VAL A 454 12.79 -2.92 22.57
CA VAL A 454 11.81 -3.93 22.98
C VAL A 454 10.55 -3.85 22.13
N VAL A 455 10.05 -2.66 21.82
CA VAL A 455 8.89 -2.49 20.93
C VAL A 455 9.18 -3.09 19.55
N VAL A 456 10.36 -2.81 18.97
CA VAL A 456 10.74 -3.40 17.66
C VAL A 456 10.80 -4.92 17.72
N LEU A 457 11.38 -5.48 18.78
CA LEU A 457 11.44 -6.94 18.97
C LEU A 457 10.06 -7.58 19.12
N LEU A 458 9.15 -6.92 19.82
CA LEU A 458 7.76 -7.39 19.94
C LEU A 458 7.02 -7.36 18.60
N VAL A 459 7.24 -6.35 17.77
CA VAL A 459 6.72 -6.29 16.38
C VAL A 459 7.24 -7.48 15.56
N LEU A 460 8.53 -7.84 15.68
CA LEU A 460 9.11 -8.99 14.99
C LEU A 460 8.52 -10.32 15.49
N ILE A 461 8.28 -10.46 16.79
CA ILE A 461 7.65 -11.66 17.37
C ILE A 461 6.21 -11.83 16.85
N ASP A 462 5.46 -10.74 16.72
CA ASP A 462 4.09 -10.78 16.20
C ASP A 462 4.04 -11.30 14.75
N VAL A 463 5.02 -10.94 13.93
CA VAL A 463 5.16 -11.47 12.55
C VAL A 463 5.38 -13.00 12.56
N LEU A 464 6.26 -13.49 13.43
CA LEU A 464 6.52 -14.93 13.53
C LEU A 464 5.26 -15.70 13.96
N ARG A 465 4.45 -15.11 14.84
CA ARG A 465 3.15 -15.70 15.22
C ARG A 465 2.13 -15.70 14.09
N ALA A 466 2.18 -14.69 13.21
CA ALA A 466 1.28 -14.59 12.08
C ALA A 466 1.69 -15.49 10.89
N ALA A 467 2.91 -16.05 10.88
CA ALA A 467 3.44 -16.82 9.75
C ALA A 467 2.52 -17.95 9.24
N PRO A 468 1.86 -18.77 10.10
CA PRO A 468 0.91 -19.77 9.62
C PRO A 468 -0.24 -19.16 8.81
N GLN A 469 -0.78 -18.02 9.26
CA GLN A 469 -1.88 -17.33 8.61
C GLN A 469 -1.47 -16.52 7.37
N ILE A 470 -0.16 -16.29 7.17
CA ILE A 470 0.37 -15.65 5.96
C ILE A 470 0.43 -16.66 4.81
N TYR A 471 0.83 -17.89 5.11
CA TYR A 471 1.14 -18.92 4.12
C TYR A 471 0.10 -20.05 4.05
N GLY A 472 -0.90 -20.09 4.95
CA GLY A 472 -1.96 -21.09 4.96
C GLY A 472 -1.53 -22.44 5.52
N PHE A 473 -0.72 -22.46 6.58
CA PHE A 473 -0.26 -23.70 7.24
C PHE A 473 -1.12 -24.04 8.44
#